data_6ebac5e042c3d78de9836f45b9ad2c96
#
_entry.id   6ebac5e042c3d78de9836f45b9ad2c96
#
_cell.length_a   1.000
_cell.length_b   1.000
_cell.length_c   1.000
_cell.angle_alpha   90.00
_cell.angle_beta   90.00
_cell.angle_gamma   90.00
#
_symmetry.space_group_name_H-M   'P 1'
#
loop_
_entity.id
_entity.type
_entity.pdbx_description
1 polymer ?
#
loop_
_entity_poly.entity_id
_entity_poly.type
_entity_poly.pdbx_seq_one_letter_code
_entity_poly.pdbx_strand_id
1 'polypeptide(L)'
;MSFKKDYILNKRKLWDENHFKKKGFFTKNYQKIISHYYSHIIPQGSSILEIGCGDGALLNSLNPIKGVGIDFSSVAIDIASKKKKDDNINFILIDDFVDFINDKKIIFDYIILSDLINDIYDIDELLKYLRKHCNSETRVVFNYFSNVWKSPRDMMEKLTLCNKLNNQNWIDPNDLKNILHTQGFEVVSNKSEIFIPLNNPICNFFNKYLAKIWPFKFLNLTNFLVARKLSSQKNDKSVSIVIPCRNEQGHIKNLINRIPKIGNKTEVIFIEGGSKDKTYDEIESLLNTRSDITMKLIKQKGSGKGDAVRSGFDICSNEIFMILDSDISVLPEDLIKFYNAIIRGKGEFINGVRLVYPMEDKAMRFLNLLGNKFFAYAFSWVLNQNIKDTLCGTKVLTKVNYEKIKKNRKYFGDFDPFGDFDLIFGAAKQNLKVLDLPVRYFAREYGETNISRWSHGLLLLRMLYLASKKIKFI
;
A
#
# COMPACT_ATOMS: atom_id res chain seq x y z
N MET A 1 17.42 6.49 -35.10
CA MET A 1 16.81 5.14 -35.17
C MET A 1 17.83 3.99 -35.11
N SER A 2 19.04 4.12 -35.64
CA SER A 2 20.04 3.03 -35.61
C SER A 2 20.54 2.75 -34.17
N PHE A 3 20.86 3.77 -33.37
CA PHE A 3 21.45 3.60 -32.04
C PHE A 3 20.53 2.81 -31.05
N LYS A 4 19.21 3.07 -31.04
CA LYS A 4 18.25 2.29 -30.19
C LYS A 4 18.23 0.82 -30.60
N LYS A 5 18.18 0.53 -31.91
CA LYS A 5 18.21 -0.85 -32.42
C LYS A 5 19.51 -1.56 -32.06
N ASP A 6 20.63 -0.89 -32.24
CA ASP A 6 21.96 -1.43 -31.90
C ASP A 6 22.08 -1.70 -30.41
N TYR A 7 21.56 -0.80 -29.57
CA TYR A 7 21.51 -1.00 -28.11
C TYR A 7 20.71 -2.26 -27.75
N ILE A 8 19.50 -2.41 -28.27
CA ILE A 8 18.61 -3.57 -27.99
C ILE A 8 19.27 -4.87 -28.47
N LEU A 9 19.85 -4.87 -29.67
CA LEU A 9 20.55 -6.05 -30.23
C LEU A 9 21.76 -6.45 -29.37
N ASN A 10 22.55 -5.49 -28.92
CA ASN A 10 23.71 -5.74 -28.05
C ASN A 10 23.26 -6.28 -26.67
N LYS A 11 22.18 -5.73 -26.10
CA LYS A 11 21.61 -6.27 -24.85
C LYS A 11 21.07 -7.68 -25.03
N ARG A 12 20.35 -7.96 -26.14
CA ARG A 12 19.84 -9.31 -26.45
C ARG A 12 20.99 -10.32 -26.51
N LYS A 13 22.04 -10.04 -27.27
CA LYS A 13 23.23 -10.92 -27.35
C LYS A 13 23.87 -11.17 -25.97
N LEU A 14 24.05 -10.11 -25.18
CA LEU A 14 24.63 -10.23 -23.84
C LEU A 14 23.76 -11.14 -22.92
N TRP A 15 22.44 -11.00 -22.96
CA TRP A 15 21.54 -11.80 -22.12
C TRP A 15 21.39 -13.22 -22.65
N ASP A 16 21.37 -13.48 -23.96
CA ASP A 16 21.41 -14.82 -24.53
C ASP A 16 22.67 -15.54 -24.06
N GLU A 17 23.85 -14.94 -24.19
CA GLU A 17 25.11 -15.52 -23.71
C GLU A 17 25.09 -15.79 -22.20
N ASN A 18 24.52 -14.89 -21.39
CA ASN A 18 24.43 -15.07 -19.94
C ASN A 18 23.45 -16.20 -19.55
N HIS A 19 22.38 -16.41 -20.28
CA HIS A 19 21.44 -17.51 -20.04
C HIS A 19 22.00 -18.89 -20.41
N PHE A 20 22.91 -18.96 -21.39
CA PHE A 20 23.64 -20.20 -21.68
C PHE A 20 24.61 -20.60 -20.57
N LYS A 21 25.16 -19.63 -19.81
CA LYS A 21 26.06 -19.91 -18.71
C LYS A 21 25.27 -20.40 -17.49
N LYS A 22 25.82 -21.38 -16.78
CA LYS A 22 25.25 -21.85 -15.52
C LYS A 22 25.24 -20.69 -14.50
N LYS A 23 24.06 -20.35 -13.97
CA LYS A 23 23.95 -19.28 -12.96
C LYS A 23 24.89 -19.53 -11.79
N GLY A 24 25.72 -18.53 -11.49
CA GLY A 24 26.65 -18.58 -10.37
C GLY A 24 25.92 -18.64 -9.00
N PHE A 25 26.68 -18.98 -7.97
CA PHE A 25 26.18 -19.10 -6.61
C PHE A 25 25.48 -17.81 -6.11
N PHE A 26 26.11 -16.66 -6.32
CA PHE A 26 25.55 -15.36 -5.92
C PHE A 26 24.23 -15.03 -6.64
N THR A 27 24.16 -15.24 -7.95
CA THR A 27 22.94 -14.99 -8.73
C THR A 27 21.76 -15.83 -8.26
N LYS A 28 22.01 -17.11 -7.97
CA LYS A 28 20.96 -18.01 -7.45
C LYS A 28 20.44 -17.57 -6.07
N ASN A 29 21.35 -17.16 -5.18
CA ASN A 29 20.97 -16.67 -3.86
C ASN A 29 20.19 -15.35 -3.96
N TYR A 30 20.69 -14.41 -4.75
CA TYR A 30 20.01 -13.13 -4.99
C TYR A 30 18.60 -13.33 -5.53
N GLN A 31 18.39 -14.19 -6.52
CA GLN A 31 17.06 -14.51 -7.06
C GLN A 31 16.12 -15.10 -6.02
N LYS A 32 16.59 -15.98 -5.13
CA LYS A 32 15.77 -16.50 -4.03
C LYS A 32 15.34 -15.39 -3.07
N ILE A 33 16.25 -14.46 -2.75
CA ILE A 33 15.96 -13.31 -1.88
C ILE A 33 14.95 -12.36 -2.55
N ILE A 34 15.15 -12.04 -3.83
CA ILE A 34 14.20 -11.24 -4.62
C ILE A 34 12.81 -11.86 -4.62
N SER A 35 12.70 -13.17 -4.92
CA SER A 35 11.42 -13.89 -4.91
C SER A 35 10.73 -13.82 -3.53
N HIS A 36 11.50 -13.92 -2.45
CA HIS A 36 10.98 -13.75 -1.08
C HIS A 36 10.38 -12.35 -0.86
N TYR A 37 11.08 -11.27 -1.25
CA TYR A 37 10.53 -9.90 -1.13
C TYR A 37 9.28 -9.70 -1.99
N TYR A 38 9.28 -10.17 -3.23
CA TYR A 38 8.11 -10.05 -4.10
C TYR A 38 6.90 -10.80 -3.55
N SER A 39 7.07 -11.98 -2.96
CA SER A 39 5.97 -12.72 -2.32
C SER A 39 5.34 -12.00 -1.12
N HIS A 40 6.08 -11.04 -0.51
CA HIS A 40 5.55 -10.18 0.55
C HIS A 40 4.88 -8.90 0.01
N ILE A 41 5.32 -8.42 -1.15
CA ILE A 41 4.75 -7.23 -1.81
C ILE A 41 3.45 -7.59 -2.53
N ILE A 42 3.42 -8.72 -3.23
CA ILE A 42 2.32 -9.14 -4.09
C ILE A 42 1.41 -10.11 -3.34
N PRO A 43 0.12 -9.81 -3.16
CA PRO A 43 -0.83 -10.74 -2.56
C PRO A 43 -1.00 -12.00 -3.40
N GLN A 44 -1.24 -13.13 -2.73
CA GLN A 44 -1.58 -14.38 -3.41
C GLN A 44 -2.87 -14.24 -4.23
N GLY A 45 -2.93 -14.93 -5.36
CA GLY A 45 -4.10 -14.89 -6.25
C GLY A 45 -4.20 -13.61 -7.08
N SER A 46 -3.11 -12.85 -7.24
CA SER A 46 -3.05 -11.71 -8.14
C SER A 46 -2.80 -12.14 -9.57
N SER A 47 -3.31 -11.38 -10.54
CA SER A 47 -2.89 -11.47 -11.94
C SER A 47 -1.60 -10.66 -12.15
N ILE A 48 -0.58 -11.25 -12.81
CA ILE A 48 0.77 -10.68 -12.87
C ILE A 48 1.28 -10.64 -14.31
N LEU A 49 1.79 -9.48 -14.72
CA LEU A 49 2.64 -9.31 -15.90
C LEU A 49 4.08 -9.07 -15.43
N GLU A 50 5.02 -9.90 -15.84
CA GLU A 50 6.45 -9.67 -15.64
C GLU A 50 7.11 -9.28 -16.95
N ILE A 51 7.71 -8.08 -16.97
CA ILE A 51 8.44 -7.53 -18.11
C ILE A 51 9.94 -7.77 -17.89
N GLY A 52 10.60 -8.44 -18.86
CA GLY A 52 11.95 -8.93 -18.66
C GLY A 52 12.00 -10.14 -17.74
N CYS A 53 11.15 -11.15 -18.01
CA CYS A 53 10.96 -12.28 -17.10
C CYS A 53 12.16 -13.26 -17.03
N GLY A 54 13.13 -13.12 -17.92
CA GLY A 54 14.27 -14.00 -18.01
C GLY A 54 13.84 -15.50 -18.07
N ASP A 55 14.42 -16.34 -17.21
CA ASP A 55 14.10 -17.77 -17.16
C ASP A 55 12.78 -18.11 -16.41
N GLY A 56 11.94 -17.12 -16.14
CA GLY A 56 10.62 -17.27 -15.51
C GLY A 56 10.63 -17.64 -14.04
N ALA A 57 11.79 -17.62 -13.38
CA ALA A 57 11.92 -18.10 -12.00
C ALA A 57 11.08 -17.29 -11.01
N LEU A 58 11.04 -15.96 -11.15
CA LEU A 58 10.27 -15.09 -10.26
C LEU A 58 8.76 -15.31 -10.44
N LEU A 59 8.25 -15.24 -11.67
CA LEU A 59 6.82 -15.43 -11.96
C LEU A 59 6.31 -16.80 -11.48
N ASN A 60 7.09 -17.87 -11.73
CA ASN A 60 6.78 -19.21 -11.23
C ASN A 60 6.75 -19.29 -9.69
N SER A 61 7.53 -18.47 -8.98
CA SER A 61 7.58 -18.48 -7.51
C SER A 61 6.40 -17.79 -6.86
N LEU A 62 5.71 -16.90 -7.58
CA LEU A 62 4.60 -16.08 -7.07
C LEU A 62 3.23 -16.75 -7.19
N ASN A 63 3.12 -17.87 -7.92
CA ASN A 63 1.88 -18.63 -8.13
C ASN A 63 0.68 -17.73 -8.48
N PRO A 64 0.73 -16.97 -9.60
CA PRO A 64 -0.34 -16.05 -9.98
C PRO A 64 -1.59 -16.80 -10.42
N ILE A 65 -2.78 -16.19 -10.28
CA ILE A 65 -4.02 -16.73 -10.87
C ILE A 65 -3.96 -16.66 -12.40
N LYS A 66 -3.26 -15.66 -12.94
CA LYS A 66 -2.93 -15.47 -14.34
C LYS A 66 -1.57 -14.80 -14.42
N GLY A 67 -0.59 -15.47 -15.01
CA GLY A 67 0.77 -14.97 -15.19
C GLY A 67 1.14 -14.81 -16.65
N VAL A 68 1.72 -13.68 -17.02
CA VAL A 68 2.33 -13.46 -18.33
C VAL A 68 3.74 -12.95 -18.10
N GLY A 69 4.74 -13.68 -18.61
CA GLY A 69 6.13 -13.24 -18.65
C GLY A 69 6.53 -12.90 -20.07
N ILE A 70 7.13 -11.73 -20.28
CA ILE A 70 7.63 -11.31 -21.59
C ILE A 70 9.13 -11.04 -21.53
N ASP A 71 9.87 -11.46 -22.54
CA ASP A 71 11.30 -11.22 -22.67
C ASP A 71 11.71 -11.16 -24.15
N PHE A 72 12.80 -10.46 -24.46
CA PHE A 72 13.35 -10.39 -25.82
C PHE A 72 14.38 -11.48 -26.12
N SER A 73 14.83 -12.23 -25.11
CA SER A 73 15.77 -13.36 -25.25
C SER A 73 15.02 -14.64 -25.57
N SER A 74 15.25 -15.21 -26.74
CA SER A 74 14.65 -16.50 -27.12
C SER A 74 15.14 -17.63 -26.20
N VAL A 75 16.40 -17.59 -25.81
CA VAL A 75 17.00 -18.56 -24.88
C VAL A 75 16.32 -18.52 -23.51
N ALA A 76 16.05 -17.32 -23.00
CA ALA A 76 15.36 -17.13 -21.73
C ALA A 76 13.93 -17.69 -21.78
N ILE A 77 13.18 -17.38 -22.84
CA ILE A 77 11.79 -17.85 -23.02
C ILE A 77 11.72 -19.36 -23.19
N ASP A 78 12.65 -19.99 -23.93
CA ASP A 78 12.73 -21.44 -24.05
C ASP A 78 12.96 -22.10 -22.67
N ILE A 79 13.85 -21.55 -21.86
CA ILE A 79 14.10 -22.04 -20.50
C ILE A 79 12.86 -21.84 -19.61
N ALA A 80 12.23 -20.66 -19.67
CA ALA A 80 11.04 -20.31 -18.89
C ALA A 80 9.87 -21.26 -19.22
N SER A 81 9.63 -21.50 -20.52
CA SER A 81 8.59 -22.40 -21.02
C SER A 81 8.77 -23.84 -20.56
N LYS A 82 10.03 -24.36 -20.55
CA LYS A 82 10.35 -25.69 -20.04
C LYS A 82 10.21 -25.81 -18.52
N LYS A 83 10.37 -24.71 -17.78
CA LYS A 83 10.24 -24.64 -16.32
C LYS A 83 8.86 -24.23 -15.85
N LYS A 84 7.93 -23.98 -16.75
CA LYS A 84 6.56 -23.59 -16.47
C LYS A 84 5.93 -24.56 -15.47
N LYS A 85 5.40 -24.05 -14.36
CA LYS A 85 4.81 -24.86 -13.28
C LYS A 85 3.31 -25.11 -13.49
N ASP A 86 2.58 -24.11 -13.96
CA ASP A 86 1.13 -24.12 -14.06
C ASP A 86 0.65 -23.57 -15.41
N ASP A 87 -0.49 -24.08 -15.90
CA ASP A 87 -1.08 -23.63 -17.16
C ASP A 87 -1.55 -22.18 -17.14
N ASN A 88 -1.71 -21.60 -15.96
CA ASN A 88 -2.08 -20.20 -15.77
C ASN A 88 -0.95 -19.22 -16.12
N ILE A 89 0.27 -19.71 -16.36
CA ILE A 89 1.45 -18.90 -16.69
C ILE A 89 1.77 -19.05 -18.16
N ASN A 90 2.01 -17.94 -18.86
CA ASN A 90 2.45 -17.93 -20.26
C ASN A 90 3.72 -17.10 -20.41
N PHE A 91 4.69 -17.63 -21.18
CA PHE A 91 5.91 -16.91 -21.53
C PHE A 91 5.90 -16.58 -23.02
N ILE A 92 6.21 -15.31 -23.36
CA ILE A 92 6.06 -14.78 -24.70
C ILE A 92 7.37 -14.11 -25.12
N LEU A 93 7.92 -14.55 -26.26
CA LEU A 93 9.04 -13.88 -26.90
C LEU A 93 8.53 -12.61 -27.58
N ILE A 94 9.23 -11.52 -27.40
CA ILE A 94 8.92 -10.22 -28.00
C ILE A 94 10.17 -9.62 -28.61
N ASP A 95 10.01 -8.78 -29.63
CA ASP A 95 11.14 -8.08 -30.24
C ASP A 95 11.46 -6.76 -29.53
N ASP A 96 10.43 -6.01 -29.11
CA ASP A 96 10.51 -4.82 -28.28
C ASP A 96 9.38 -4.85 -27.25
N PHE A 97 9.67 -4.44 -26.00
CA PHE A 97 8.67 -4.33 -24.94
C PHE A 97 7.53 -3.36 -25.29
N VAL A 98 7.84 -2.35 -26.08
CA VAL A 98 6.90 -1.32 -26.51
C VAL A 98 5.86 -1.88 -27.49
N ASP A 99 6.29 -2.69 -28.46
CA ASP A 99 5.40 -3.22 -29.50
C ASP A 99 4.36 -4.20 -28.94
N PHE A 100 4.78 -5.07 -28.00
CA PHE A 100 3.86 -6.00 -27.33
C PHE A 100 2.75 -5.28 -26.55
N ILE A 101 3.10 -4.15 -25.91
CA ILE A 101 2.19 -3.39 -25.07
C ILE A 101 1.13 -2.65 -25.90
N ASN A 102 1.40 -2.33 -27.16
CA ASN A 102 0.46 -1.61 -28.01
C ASN A 102 -0.72 -2.48 -28.50
N ASP A 103 -0.53 -3.79 -28.67
CA ASP A 103 -1.48 -4.65 -29.39
C ASP A 103 -2.64 -5.19 -28.54
N LYS A 104 -2.53 -5.27 -27.22
CA LYS A 104 -3.56 -5.89 -26.36
C LYS A 104 -3.76 -5.14 -25.06
N LYS A 105 -4.91 -4.50 -24.91
CA LYS A 105 -5.32 -3.89 -23.63
C LYS A 105 -5.66 -4.99 -22.59
N ILE A 106 -4.65 -5.57 -21.98
CA ILE A 106 -4.82 -6.52 -20.87
C ILE A 106 -4.46 -5.79 -19.58
N ILE A 107 -5.38 -5.77 -18.62
CA ILE A 107 -5.16 -5.17 -17.28
C ILE A 107 -4.73 -6.29 -16.33
N PHE A 108 -3.67 -6.03 -15.58
CA PHE A 108 -3.16 -6.91 -14.53
C PHE A 108 -3.25 -6.20 -13.18
N ASP A 109 -3.35 -6.99 -12.08
CA ASP A 109 -3.28 -6.43 -10.73
C ASP A 109 -1.88 -5.91 -10.42
N TYR A 110 -0.85 -6.65 -10.88
CA TYR A 110 0.56 -6.30 -10.69
C TYR A 110 1.34 -6.39 -11.99
N ILE A 111 2.17 -5.38 -12.22
CA ILE A 111 3.18 -5.37 -13.30
C ILE A 111 4.55 -5.31 -12.64
N ILE A 112 5.42 -6.26 -12.94
CA ILE A 112 6.76 -6.42 -12.36
C ILE A 112 7.81 -6.01 -13.38
N LEU A 113 8.76 -5.18 -12.94
CA LEU A 113 10.00 -4.84 -13.65
C LEU A 113 11.17 -5.17 -12.72
N SER A 114 11.57 -6.46 -12.70
CA SER A 114 12.62 -6.96 -11.81
C SER A 114 13.99 -6.79 -12.45
N ASP A 115 14.84 -5.95 -11.86
CA ASP A 115 16.21 -5.58 -12.34
C ASP A 115 16.23 -5.06 -13.80
N LEU A 116 15.08 -4.79 -14.38
CA LEU A 116 14.93 -4.44 -15.79
C LEU A 116 15.30 -2.99 -16.08
N ILE A 117 14.92 -2.03 -15.22
CA ILE A 117 15.11 -0.60 -15.51
C ILE A 117 16.57 -0.18 -15.63
N ASN A 118 17.48 -0.98 -15.07
CA ASN A 118 18.92 -0.79 -15.26
C ASN A 118 19.35 -1.06 -16.71
N ASP A 119 18.59 -1.85 -17.48
CA ASP A 119 18.93 -2.29 -18.83
C ASP A 119 18.00 -1.75 -19.95
N ILE A 120 17.01 -0.95 -19.60
CA ILE A 120 16.08 -0.33 -20.57
C ILE A 120 16.75 0.87 -21.24
N TYR A 121 16.56 1.01 -22.55
CA TYR A 121 17.05 2.13 -23.33
C TYR A 121 16.41 3.46 -22.91
N ASP A 122 15.10 3.48 -22.81
CA ASP A 122 14.29 4.65 -22.41
C ASP A 122 13.17 4.24 -21.46
N ILE A 123 13.33 4.62 -20.18
CA ILE A 123 12.38 4.33 -19.11
C ILE A 123 11.10 5.16 -19.27
N ASP A 124 11.23 6.39 -19.73
CA ASP A 124 10.10 7.30 -19.91
C ASP A 124 9.16 6.76 -21.01
N GLU A 125 9.72 6.30 -22.13
CA GLU A 125 8.98 5.65 -23.20
C GLU A 125 8.26 4.40 -22.69
N LEU A 126 8.93 3.52 -21.97
CA LEU A 126 8.33 2.32 -21.40
C LEU A 126 7.14 2.65 -20.48
N LEU A 127 7.30 3.60 -19.57
CA LEU A 127 6.25 3.99 -18.63
C LEU A 127 5.04 4.62 -19.32
N LYS A 128 5.25 5.42 -20.36
CA LYS A 128 4.19 5.98 -21.20
C LYS A 128 3.29 4.89 -21.78
N TYR A 129 3.86 3.80 -22.26
CA TYR A 129 3.09 2.68 -22.79
C TYR A 129 2.45 1.86 -21.65
N LEU A 130 3.18 1.56 -20.57
CA LEU A 130 2.64 0.84 -19.42
C LEU A 130 1.40 1.50 -18.84
N ARG A 131 1.34 2.82 -18.85
CA ARG A 131 0.18 3.56 -18.34
C ARG A 131 -1.13 3.18 -19.01
N LYS A 132 -1.11 2.73 -20.27
CA LYS A 132 -2.32 2.29 -21.01
C LYS A 132 -2.87 0.97 -20.45
N HIS A 133 -2.01 0.14 -19.86
CA HIS A 133 -2.32 -1.17 -19.27
C HIS A 133 -2.57 -1.12 -17.77
N CYS A 134 -2.56 0.07 -17.19
CA CYS A 134 -2.84 0.29 -15.78
C CYS A 134 -4.19 0.95 -15.58
N ASN A 135 -4.97 0.41 -14.66
CA ASN A 135 -6.11 1.10 -14.04
C ASN A 135 -5.71 1.69 -12.68
N SER A 136 -6.66 2.19 -11.90
CA SER A 136 -6.41 2.75 -10.56
C SER A 136 -5.97 1.69 -9.53
N GLU A 137 -6.26 0.42 -9.79
CA GLU A 137 -5.95 -0.69 -8.88
C GLU A 137 -4.65 -1.40 -9.22
N THR A 138 -4.14 -1.24 -10.44
CA THR A 138 -2.88 -1.82 -10.90
C THR A 138 -1.70 -1.25 -10.08
N ARG A 139 -0.80 -2.13 -9.66
CA ARG A 139 0.49 -1.78 -9.04
C ARG A 139 1.63 -2.13 -9.97
N VAL A 140 2.52 -1.17 -10.17
CA VAL A 140 3.79 -1.39 -10.88
C VAL A 140 4.90 -1.50 -9.84
N VAL A 141 5.57 -2.65 -9.82
CA VAL A 141 6.60 -2.95 -8.83
C VAL A 141 7.95 -3.03 -9.52
N PHE A 142 8.87 -2.22 -9.04
CA PHE A 142 10.25 -2.16 -9.52
C PHE A 142 11.18 -2.70 -8.46
N ASN A 143 12.21 -3.43 -8.86
CA ASN A 143 13.45 -3.49 -8.11
C ASN A 143 14.62 -3.14 -9.03
N TYR A 144 15.63 -2.48 -8.44
CA TYR A 144 16.80 -2.01 -9.16
C TYR A 144 17.98 -1.80 -8.22
N PHE A 145 19.20 -1.84 -8.77
CA PHE A 145 20.40 -1.68 -7.97
C PHE A 145 20.56 -0.25 -7.45
N SER A 146 21.00 -0.15 -6.22
CA SER A 146 21.31 1.13 -5.56
C SER A 146 22.53 1.80 -6.23
N ASN A 147 22.39 3.09 -6.52
CA ASN A 147 23.47 3.90 -7.14
C ASN A 147 24.75 3.95 -6.30
N VAL A 148 24.67 3.74 -4.99
CA VAL A 148 25.84 3.66 -4.09
C VAL A 148 26.82 2.57 -4.53
N TRP A 149 26.33 1.50 -5.16
CA TRP A 149 27.14 0.36 -5.60
C TRP A 149 27.76 0.54 -6.99
N LYS A 150 27.54 1.66 -7.68
CA LYS A 150 28.13 1.94 -8.98
C LYS A 150 29.65 1.89 -8.93
N SER A 151 30.27 2.74 -8.10
CA SER A 151 31.74 2.82 -8.02
C SER A 151 32.41 1.54 -7.51
N PRO A 152 31.91 0.85 -6.44
CA PRO A 152 32.43 -0.45 -6.05
C PRO A 152 32.34 -1.51 -7.16
N ARG A 153 31.25 -1.51 -7.92
CA ARG A 153 31.08 -2.43 -9.03
C ARG A 153 32.02 -2.14 -10.18
N ASP A 154 32.15 -0.88 -10.59
CA ASP A 154 33.11 -0.46 -11.65
C ASP A 154 34.53 -0.89 -11.30
N MET A 155 34.89 -0.81 -10.00
CA MET A 155 36.18 -1.29 -9.51
C MET A 155 36.30 -2.84 -9.62
N MET A 156 35.25 -3.58 -9.23
CA MET A 156 35.25 -5.04 -9.35
C MET A 156 35.31 -5.51 -10.81
N GLU A 157 34.66 -4.80 -11.73
CA GLU A 157 34.75 -5.08 -13.18
C GLU A 157 36.17 -4.86 -13.71
N LYS A 158 36.85 -3.78 -13.31
CA LYS A 158 38.25 -3.53 -13.67
C LYS A 158 39.22 -4.57 -13.15
N LEU A 159 38.92 -5.13 -11.96
CA LEU A 159 39.69 -6.21 -11.33
C LEU A 159 39.29 -7.60 -11.84
N THR A 160 38.39 -7.71 -12.83
CA THR A 160 37.86 -8.98 -13.36
C THR A 160 37.15 -9.88 -12.33
N LEU A 161 36.73 -9.31 -11.20
CA LEU A 161 36.05 -10.02 -10.11
C LEU A 161 34.56 -10.25 -10.39
N CYS A 162 33.99 -9.54 -11.36
CA CYS A 162 32.61 -9.73 -11.80
C CYS A 162 32.46 -9.55 -13.32
N ASN A 163 31.36 -10.07 -13.87
CA ASN A 163 31.07 -9.94 -15.30
C ASN A 163 30.81 -8.47 -15.67
N LYS A 164 31.28 -8.06 -16.84
CA LYS A 164 30.97 -6.74 -17.40
C LYS A 164 29.48 -6.64 -17.71
N LEU A 165 28.85 -5.60 -17.22
CA LEU A 165 27.49 -5.21 -17.58
C LEU A 165 27.57 -3.95 -18.45
N ASN A 166 27.54 -4.12 -19.75
CA ASN A 166 27.68 -3.02 -20.68
C ASN A 166 26.51 -2.03 -20.52
N ASN A 167 26.80 -0.75 -20.31
CA ASN A 167 25.86 0.37 -20.36
C ASN A 167 24.58 0.19 -19.50
N GLN A 168 24.72 0.12 -18.18
CA GLN A 168 23.57 0.13 -17.27
C GLN A 168 23.14 1.53 -16.87
N ASN A 169 21.84 1.71 -16.67
CA ASN A 169 21.27 2.89 -16.04
C ASN A 169 21.49 2.82 -14.53
N TRP A 170 22.11 3.82 -13.96
CA TRP A 170 22.26 3.95 -12.51
C TRP A 170 21.33 5.06 -12.02
N ILE A 171 20.13 4.63 -11.61
CA ILE A 171 19.03 5.53 -11.26
C ILE A 171 18.93 5.61 -9.75
N ASP A 172 18.78 6.82 -9.27
CA ASP A 172 18.47 7.06 -7.87
C ASP A 172 16.94 7.02 -7.64
N PRO A 173 16.49 6.77 -6.40
CA PRO A 173 15.07 6.74 -6.11
C PRO A 173 14.31 8.04 -6.44
N ASN A 174 14.96 9.20 -6.39
CA ASN A 174 14.33 10.47 -6.73
C ASN A 174 14.19 10.64 -8.26
N ASP A 175 15.21 10.20 -9.03
CA ASP A 175 15.13 10.20 -10.49
C ASP A 175 13.95 9.35 -10.97
N LEU A 176 13.85 8.11 -10.46
CA LEU A 176 12.72 7.22 -10.83
C LEU A 176 11.38 7.81 -10.39
N LYS A 177 11.29 8.41 -9.21
CA LYS A 177 10.09 9.09 -8.75
C LYS A 177 9.68 10.25 -9.67
N ASN A 178 10.63 11.04 -10.15
CA ASN A 178 10.37 12.15 -11.05
C ASN A 178 9.87 11.65 -12.42
N ILE A 179 10.53 10.63 -12.99
CA ILE A 179 10.11 10.01 -14.25
C ILE A 179 8.70 9.41 -14.10
N LEU A 180 8.41 8.69 -13.03
CA LEU A 180 7.08 8.16 -12.74
C LEU A 180 6.02 9.26 -12.69
N HIS A 181 6.33 10.36 -12.00
CA HIS A 181 5.40 11.48 -11.86
C HIS A 181 5.09 12.14 -13.21
N THR A 182 6.10 12.35 -14.08
CA THR A 182 5.90 12.92 -15.43
C THR A 182 5.01 12.04 -16.30
N GLN A 183 5.10 10.71 -16.14
CA GLN A 183 4.26 9.75 -16.84
C GLN A 183 2.91 9.46 -16.16
N GLY A 184 2.55 10.24 -15.13
CA GLY A 184 1.26 10.15 -14.44
C GLY A 184 1.12 8.94 -13.54
N PHE A 185 2.24 8.52 -12.94
CA PHE A 185 2.27 7.57 -11.83
C PHE A 185 2.64 8.30 -10.52
N GLU A 186 2.30 7.70 -9.40
CA GLU A 186 2.80 8.13 -8.10
C GLU A 186 3.36 6.95 -7.30
N VAL A 187 4.37 7.24 -6.50
CA VAL A 187 4.98 6.25 -5.61
C VAL A 187 4.09 6.00 -4.40
N VAL A 188 3.75 4.73 -4.16
CA VAL A 188 3.03 4.27 -2.98
C VAL A 188 3.99 3.96 -1.85
N SER A 189 5.06 3.19 -2.14
CA SER A 189 6.09 2.86 -1.17
C SER A 189 7.46 2.72 -1.83
N ASN A 190 8.51 3.03 -1.08
CA ASN A 190 9.89 2.85 -1.49
C ASN A 190 10.67 2.23 -0.32
N LYS A 191 11.41 1.15 -0.59
CA LYS A 191 12.18 0.38 0.40
C LYS A 191 13.56 0.11 -0.17
N SER A 192 14.59 0.29 0.64
CA SER A 192 15.93 -0.20 0.34
C SER A 192 16.17 -1.49 1.13
N GLU A 193 16.55 -2.55 0.44
CA GLU A 193 16.59 -3.91 0.95
C GLU A 193 17.85 -4.63 0.46
N ILE A 194 18.14 -5.81 1.04
CA ILE A 194 19.25 -6.69 0.67
C ILE A 194 20.61 -6.03 0.93
N PHE A 195 21.07 -6.21 2.16
CA PHE A 195 22.41 -5.77 2.56
C PHE A 195 23.49 -6.71 2.01
N ILE A 196 23.24 -8.04 2.11
CA ILE A 196 24.15 -9.10 1.62
C ILE A 196 23.37 -10.06 0.73
N PRO A 197 23.72 -10.23 -0.56
CA PRO A 197 22.98 -11.04 -1.52
C PRO A 197 23.28 -12.56 -1.36
N LEU A 198 23.33 -13.06 -0.13
CA LEU A 198 23.55 -14.46 0.22
C LEU A 198 22.42 -14.97 1.09
N ASN A 199 21.95 -16.18 0.77
CA ASN A 199 20.88 -16.85 1.51
C ASN A 199 21.47 -17.90 2.46
N ASN A 200 21.95 -17.45 3.61
CA ASN A 200 22.35 -18.27 4.75
C ASN A 200 21.86 -17.63 6.05
N PRO A 201 21.81 -18.34 7.20
CA PRO A 201 21.23 -17.82 8.44
C PRO A 201 21.80 -16.48 8.91
N ILE A 202 23.11 -16.27 8.78
CA ILE A 202 23.81 -15.05 9.22
C ILE A 202 23.43 -13.89 8.30
N CYS A 203 23.56 -14.05 6.98
CA CYS A 203 23.21 -13.00 6.02
C CYS A 203 21.71 -12.70 6.04
N ASN A 204 20.86 -13.70 6.24
CA ASN A 204 19.42 -13.51 6.41
C ASN A 204 19.11 -12.69 7.66
N PHE A 205 19.83 -12.89 8.77
CA PHE A 205 19.70 -12.05 9.96
C PHE A 205 20.08 -10.59 9.66
N PHE A 206 21.19 -10.34 8.96
CA PHE A 206 21.59 -9.00 8.56
C PHE A 206 20.59 -8.36 7.61
N ASN A 207 20.13 -9.08 6.59
CA ASN A 207 19.12 -8.60 5.65
C ASN A 207 17.79 -8.30 6.35
N LYS A 208 17.41 -9.13 7.32
CA LYS A 208 16.16 -8.98 8.06
C LYS A 208 16.17 -7.79 9.01
N TYR A 209 17.26 -7.54 9.73
CA TYR A 209 17.32 -6.55 10.80
C TYR A 209 18.20 -5.36 10.46
N LEU A 210 19.48 -5.54 10.16
CA LEU A 210 20.41 -4.43 9.95
C LEU A 210 20.11 -3.63 8.68
N ALA A 211 19.71 -4.29 7.60
CA ALA A 211 19.31 -3.64 6.35
C ALA A 211 18.20 -2.60 6.51
N LYS A 212 17.44 -2.63 7.61
CA LYS A 212 16.30 -1.73 7.88
C LYS A 212 16.66 -0.52 8.72
N ILE A 213 17.85 -0.51 9.34
CA ILE A 213 18.23 0.45 10.37
C ILE A 213 19.29 1.41 9.80
N TRP A 214 19.18 2.69 10.16
CA TRP A 214 20.23 3.67 9.91
C TRP A 214 21.49 3.33 10.74
N PRO A 215 22.74 3.43 10.19
CA PRO A 215 23.08 3.87 8.84
C PRO A 215 23.09 2.76 7.78
N PHE A 216 22.97 1.49 8.15
CA PHE A 216 23.17 0.33 7.27
C PHE A 216 22.23 0.30 6.06
N LYS A 217 21.01 0.85 6.19
CA LYS A 217 20.05 0.91 5.07
C LYS A 217 20.58 1.61 3.82
N PHE A 218 21.59 2.51 3.95
CA PHE A 218 22.18 3.19 2.80
C PHE A 218 23.13 2.30 2.01
N LEU A 219 23.61 1.21 2.61
CA LEU A 219 24.50 0.24 1.99
C LEU A 219 23.76 -0.90 1.33
N ASN A 220 22.42 -0.89 1.35
CA ASN A 220 21.62 -1.93 0.70
C ASN A 220 21.86 -1.93 -0.81
N LEU A 221 21.90 -3.15 -1.36
CA LEU A 221 22.17 -3.40 -2.79
C LEU A 221 20.98 -3.03 -3.67
N THR A 222 19.75 -3.24 -3.19
CA THR A 222 18.55 -3.20 -4.02
C THR A 222 17.50 -2.28 -3.44
N ASN A 223 16.91 -1.44 -4.30
CA ASN A 223 15.72 -0.67 -3.99
C ASN A 223 14.48 -1.34 -4.56
N PHE A 224 13.39 -1.37 -3.79
CA PHE A 224 12.06 -1.78 -4.22
C PHE A 224 11.13 -0.58 -4.19
N LEU A 225 10.42 -0.35 -5.28
CA LEU A 225 9.48 0.75 -5.42
C LEU A 225 8.15 0.21 -5.93
N VAL A 226 7.06 0.60 -5.27
CA VAL A 226 5.69 0.32 -5.72
C VAL A 226 5.06 1.63 -6.15
N ALA A 227 4.57 1.65 -7.39
CA ALA A 227 3.87 2.79 -7.96
C ALA A 227 2.45 2.40 -8.40
N ARG A 228 1.59 3.41 -8.51
CA ARG A 228 0.24 3.30 -9.08
C ARG A 228 0.01 4.39 -10.12
N LYS A 229 -0.91 4.16 -11.05
CA LYS A 229 -1.38 5.18 -11.98
C LYS A 229 -2.19 6.25 -11.24
N LEU A 230 -1.92 7.52 -11.50
CA LEU A 230 -2.75 8.63 -11.04
C LEU A 230 -4.12 8.58 -11.75
N SER A 231 -5.19 8.54 -10.96
CA SER A 231 -6.55 8.63 -11.47
C SER A 231 -7.02 10.09 -11.44
N SER A 232 -7.68 10.52 -12.50
CA SER A 232 -8.28 11.86 -12.61
C SER A 232 -9.81 11.83 -12.67
N GLN A 233 -10.43 10.67 -12.47
CA GLN A 233 -11.88 10.53 -12.61
C GLN A 233 -12.60 11.18 -11.42
N LYS A 234 -13.46 12.14 -11.72
CA LYS A 234 -14.37 12.83 -10.77
C LYS A 234 -15.79 12.31 -10.98
N ASN A 235 -16.04 11.03 -10.73
CA ASN A 235 -17.42 10.54 -10.77
C ASN A 235 -17.99 10.62 -9.35
N ASP A 236 -19.15 11.22 -9.21
CA ASP A 236 -19.89 11.21 -7.96
C ASP A 236 -20.20 9.77 -7.54
N LYS A 237 -19.88 9.45 -6.30
CA LYS A 237 -20.04 8.12 -5.72
C LYS A 237 -20.96 8.17 -4.51
N SER A 238 -21.61 7.07 -4.26
CA SER A 238 -22.42 6.88 -3.06
C SER A 238 -21.57 6.65 -1.82
N VAL A 239 -22.03 7.11 -0.65
CA VAL A 239 -21.29 7.11 0.62
C VAL A 239 -22.08 6.43 1.72
N SER A 240 -21.43 5.54 2.49
CA SER A 240 -21.94 5.03 3.77
C SER A 240 -21.03 5.55 4.90
N ILE A 241 -21.63 6.20 5.89
CA ILE A 241 -20.97 6.75 7.08
C ILE A 241 -21.31 5.84 8.25
N VAL A 242 -20.32 5.18 8.85
CA VAL A 242 -20.47 4.33 10.03
C VAL A 242 -20.12 5.13 11.27
N ILE A 243 -21.03 5.15 12.23
CA ILE A 243 -20.92 5.92 13.48
C ILE A 243 -21.05 4.96 14.67
N PRO A 244 -19.93 4.52 15.25
CA PRO A 244 -19.95 3.77 16.52
C PRO A 244 -20.41 4.67 17.65
N CYS A 245 -21.47 4.27 18.40
CA CYS A 245 -22.04 5.05 19.49
C CYS A 245 -22.07 4.24 20.79
N ARG A 246 -21.60 4.83 21.89
CA ARG A 246 -21.77 4.27 23.22
C ARG A 246 -21.72 5.35 24.29
N ASN A 247 -22.83 5.56 25.01
CA ASN A 247 -23.01 6.60 26.03
C ASN A 247 -22.76 8.01 25.46
N GLU A 248 -23.46 8.36 24.38
CA GLU A 248 -23.28 9.61 23.61
C GLU A 248 -24.60 10.39 23.44
N GLN A 249 -25.60 10.14 24.31
CA GLN A 249 -26.93 10.75 24.24
C GLN A 249 -26.87 12.25 23.97
N GLY A 250 -26.02 13.00 24.66
CA GLY A 250 -25.93 14.46 24.51
C GLY A 250 -25.39 14.98 23.17
N HIS A 251 -24.82 14.09 22.34
CA HIS A 251 -24.25 14.46 21.05
C HIS A 251 -25.14 14.11 19.86
N ILE A 252 -26.00 13.09 19.96
CA ILE A 252 -26.68 12.46 18.83
C ILE A 252 -27.50 13.45 17.99
N LYS A 253 -28.34 14.29 18.61
CA LYS A 253 -29.18 15.25 17.91
C LYS A 253 -28.34 16.27 17.12
N ASN A 254 -27.31 16.82 17.75
CA ASN A 254 -26.39 17.77 17.12
C ASN A 254 -25.62 17.11 15.98
N LEU A 255 -25.13 15.90 16.19
CA LEU A 255 -24.42 15.10 15.19
C LEU A 255 -25.27 14.89 13.93
N ILE A 256 -26.50 14.37 14.07
CA ILE A 256 -27.41 14.08 12.95
C ILE A 256 -27.70 15.35 12.13
N ASN A 257 -27.91 16.48 12.78
CA ASN A 257 -28.19 17.74 12.11
C ASN A 257 -27.00 18.26 11.28
N ARG A 258 -25.77 17.93 11.69
CA ARG A 258 -24.53 18.43 11.07
C ARG A 258 -23.93 17.48 10.02
N ILE A 259 -24.38 16.22 9.93
CA ILE A 259 -23.91 15.30 8.90
C ILE A 259 -24.28 15.86 7.51
N PRO A 260 -23.30 16.15 6.65
CA PRO A 260 -23.58 16.66 5.31
C PRO A 260 -24.10 15.55 4.38
N LYS A 261 -24.96 15.93 3.43
CA LYS A 261 -25.22 15.08 2.27
C LYS A 261 -23.97 15.05 1.39
N ILE A 262 -23.45 13.85 1.08
CA ILE A 262 -22.20 13.65 0.35
C ILE A 262 -22.43 12.71 -0.83
N GLY A 263 -21.91 13.10 -2.00
CA GLY A 263 -22.04 12.32 -3.22
C GLY A 263 -23.48 12.22 -3.71
N ASN A 264 -23.73 11.25 -4.58
CA ASN A 264 -25.05 11.03 -5.18
C ASN A 264 -26.07 10.39 -4.21
N LYS A 265 -25.59 9.65 -3.20
CA LYS A 265 -26.40 9.02 -2.15
C LYS A 265 -25.59 8.94 -0.85
N THR A 266 -26.23 9.33 0.26
CA THR A 266 -25.63 9.24 1.60
C THR A 266 -26.44 8.29 2.48
N GLU A 267 -25.78 7.33 3.08
CA GLU A 267 -26.29 6.40 4.09
C GLU A 267 -25.53 6.60 5.39
N VAL A 268 -26.23 6.67 6.51
CA VAL A 268 -25.62 6.76 7.85
C VAL A 268 -26.05 5.54 8.65
N ILE A 269 -25.07 4.85 9.24
CA ILE A 269 -25.29 3.61 9.98
C ILE A 269 -24.74 3.81 11.40
N PHE A 270 -25.65 3.91 12.34
CA PHE A 270 -25.34 3.94 13.77
C PHE A 270 -25.17 2.53 14.30
N ILE A 271 -24.03 2.25 14.93
CA ILE A 271 -23.74 0.98 15.61
C ILE A 271 -23.69 1.25 17.11
N GLU A 272 -24.76 0.86 17.79
CA GLU A 272 -24.95 1.10 19.21
C GLU A 272 -24.31 -0.02 20.04
N GLY A 273 -23.35 0.36 20.92
CA GLY A 273 -22.44 -0.53 21.63
C GLY A 273 -22.86 -0.89 23.08
N GLY A 274 -24.16 -1.03 23.37
CA GLY A 274 -24.67 -1.37 24.69
C GLY A 274 -24.55 -0.20 25.67
N SER A 275 -25.11 0.95 25.32
CA SER A 275 -25.14 2.16 26.16
C SER A 275 -25.94 1.95 27.44
N LYS A 276 -25.55 2.66 28.48
CA LYS A 276 -26.26 2.71 29.76
C LYS A 276 -27.22 3.90 29.88
N ASP A 277 -27.05 4.88 28.97
CA ASP A 277 -27.89 6.05 28.83
C ASP A 277 -28.95 5.85 27.71
N LYS A 278 -29.67 6.90 27.35
CA LYS A 278 -30.72 6.85 26.31
C LYS A 278 -30.19 7.02 24.89
N THR A 279 -28.93 6.72 24.61
CA THR A 279 -28.32 6.85 23.27
C THR A 279 -29.11 6.11 22.20
N TYR A 280 -29.54 4.86 22.48
CA TYR A 280 -30.29 4.05 21.55
C TYR A 280 -31.64 4.68 21.21
N ASP A 281 -32.43 5.05 22.23
CA ASP A 281 -33.78 5.60 22.08
C ASP A 281 -33.75 6.95 21.33
N GLU A 282 -32.72 7.77 21.61
CA GLU A 282 -32.55 9.05 20.93
C GLU A 282 -32.23 8.87 19.45
N ILE A 283 -31.32 7.96 19.08
CA ILE A 283 -31.05 7.65 17.67
C ILE A 283 -32.33 7.14 17.00
N GLU A 284 -33.03 6.17 17.62
CA GLU A 284 -34.24 5.56 17.06
C GLU A 284 -35.32 6.61 16.76
N SER A 285 -35.53 7.57 17.68
CA SER A 285 -36.50 8.65 17.50
C SER A 285 -36.15 9.62 16.36
N LEU A 286 -34.86 9.70 15.97
CA LEU A 286 -34.36 10.62 14.98
C LEU A 286 -34.14 10.00 13.59
N LEU A 287 -34.30 8.68 13.41
CA LEU A 287 -34.00 7.98 12.16
C LEU A 287 -34.71 8.55 10.92
N ASN A 288 -35.92 9.08 11.07
CA ASN A 288 -36.74 9.59 9.97
C ASN A 288 -36.83 11.12 9.92
N THR A 289 -36.03 11.84 10.69
CA THR A 289 -36.08 13.31 10.77
C THR A 289 -35.45 14.00 9.57
N ARG A 290 -34.61 13.28 8.79
CA ARG A 290 -33.95 13.78 7.60
C ARG A 290 -34.28 12.95 6.38
N SER A 291 -34.92 13.56 5.37
CA SER A 291 -35.31 12.91 4.12
C SER A 291 -34.17 12.85 3.06
N ASP A 292 -33.13 13.66 3.23
CA ASP A 292 -32.01 13.76 2.28
C ASP A 292 -30.92 12.71 2.47
N ILE A 293 -30.93 11.98 3.59
CA ILE A 293 -30.02 10.88 3.93
C ILE A 293 -30.79 9.66 4.43
N THR A 294 -30.28 8.47 4.18
CA THR A 294 -30.85 7.22 4.72
C THR A 294 -30.15 6.88 6.02
N MET A 295 -30.88 6.71 7.12
CA MET A 295 -30.30 6.35 8.42
C MET A 295 -30.73 4.95 8.86
N LYS A 296 -29.81 4.22 9.51
CA LYS A 296 -30.05 2.89 10.09
C LYS A 296 -29.45 2.83 11.49
N LEU A 297 -30.09 2.10 12.39
CA LEU A 297 -29.61 1.83 13.74
C LEU A 297 -29.47 0.32 13.94
N ILE A 298 -28.30 -0.13 14.37
CA ILE A 298 -27.99 -1.55 14.60
C ILE A 298 -27.37 -1.69 15.99
N LYS A 299 -27.85 -2.67 16.76
CA LYS A 299 -27.20 -3.08 18.01
C LYS A 299 -25.95 -3.88 17.73
N GLN A 300 -24.83 -3.50 18.34
CA GLN A 300 -23.58 -4.24 18.25
C GLN A 300 -23.73 -5.62 18.91
N LYS A 301 -23.23 -6.66 18.23
CA LYS A 301 -23.23 -8.03 18.78
C LYS A 301 -21.99 -8.34 19.60
N GLY A 302 -20.85 -7.82 19.21
CA GLY A 302 -19.56 -7.96 19.89
C GLY A 302 -19.27 -6.83 20.85
N SER A 303 -18.00 -6.48 21.02
CA SER A 303 -17.57 -5.42 21.91
C SER A 303 -16.40 -4.60 21.34
N GLY A 304 -16.31 -3.34 21.76
CA GLY A 304 -15.26 -2.42 21.34
C GLY A 304 -15.52 -1.74 20.00
N LYS A 305 -14.81 -0.62 19.76
CA LYS A 305 -14.98 0.22 18.57
C LYS A 305 -14.67 -0.55 17.28
N GLY A 306 -13.62 -1.39 17.29
CA GLY A 306 -13.22 -2.18 16.13
C GLY A 306 -14.30 -3.12 15.62
N ASP A 307 -15.01 -3.80 16.54
CA ASP A 307 -16.14 -4.66 16.19
C ASP A 307 -17.33 -3.85 15.63
N ALA A 308 -17.63 -2.70 16.24
CA ALA A 308 -18.68 -1.80 15.77
C ALA A 308 -18.39 -1.31 14.34
N VAL A 309 -17.18 -0.88 14.05
CA VAL A 309 -16.78 -0.43 12.70
C VAL A 309 -16.90 -1.56 11.69
N ARG A 310 -16.40 -2.76 12.01
CA ARG A 310 -16.49 -3.95 11.12
C ARG A 310 -17.94 -4.33 10.84
N SER A 311 -18.75 -4.39 11.89
CA SER A 311 -20.19 -4.69 11.77
C SER A 311 -20.91 -3.65 10.90
N GLY A 312 -20.57 -2.37 11.06
CA GLY A 312 -21.09 -1.29 10.23
C GLY A 312 -20.68 -1.45 8.76
N PHE A 313 -19.41 -1.67 8.49
CA PHE A 313 -18.92 -1.83 7.12
C PHE A 313 -19.50 -3.06 6.41
N ASP A 314 -19.79 -4.13 7.13
CA ASP A 314 -20.36 -5.35 6.57
C ASP A 314 -21.81 -5.16 6.06
N ILE A 315 -22.54 -4.16 6.56
CA ILE A 315 -23.90 -3.83 6.12
C ILE A 315 -23.98 -2.59 5.22
N CYS A 316 -22.83 -1.91 4.98
CA CYS A 316 -22.75 -0.78 4.07
C CYS A 316 -23.10 -1.18 2.64
N SER A 317 -24.00 -0.40 2.00
CA SER A 317 -24.45 -0.67 0.63
C SER A 317 -23.70 0.14 -0.44
N ASN A 318 -23.10 1.26 -0.06
CA ASN A 318 -22.54 2.25 -0.99
C ASN A 318 -21.07 2.00 -1.37
N GLU A 319 -20.51 2.84 -2.26
CA GLU A 319 -19.18 2.64 -2.85
C GLU A 319 -18.03 3.13 -1.96
N ILE A 320 -18.27 4.14 -1.13
CA ILE A 320 -17.28 4.74 -0.23
C ILE A 320 -17.73 4.54 1.21
N PHE A 321 -16.83 4.05 2.05
CA PHE A 321 -17.04 3.86 3.48
C PHE A 321 -16.27 4.90 4.28
N MET A 322 -16.95 5.52 5.24
CA MET A 322 -16.39 6.52 6.14
C MET A 322 -16.67 6.17 7.58
N ILE A 323 -15.73 6.45 8.47
CA ILE A 323 -15.91 6.37 9.91
C ILE A 323 -16.01 7.80 10.45
N LEU A 324 -17.02 8.06 11.28
CA LEU A 324 -17.19 9.29 12.05
C LEU A 324 -17.42 8.96 13.51
N ASP A 325 -16.63 9.54 14.41
CA ASP A 325 -16.85 9.37 15.85
C ASP A 325 -18.08 10.17 16.30
N SER A 326 -18.87 9.59 17.22
CA SER A 326 -20.14 10.17 17.69
C SER A 326 -20.01 11.39 18.59
N ASP A 327 -18.81 11.65 19.11
CA ASP A 327 -18.51 12.69 20.10
C ASP A 327 -18.26 14.10 19.51
N ILE A 328 -18.39 14.24 18.19
CA ILE A 328 -18.17 15.49 17.44
C ILE A 328 -16.77 16.09 17.69
N SER A 329 -15.84 15.34 18.21
CA SER A 329 -14.44 15.80 18.35
C SER A 329 -13.78 16.11 17.00
N VAL A 330 -14.25 15.48 15.92
CA VAL A 330 -14.01 15.87 14.53
C VAL A 330 -15.34 16.31 13.92
N LEU A 331 -15.33 17.44 13.23
CA LEU A 331 -16.56 18.01 12.67
C LEU A 331 -17.13 17.14 11.55
N PRO A 332 -18.44 16.80 11.57
CA PRO A 332 -19.09 16.04 10.50
C PRO A 332 -18.91 16.66 9.11
N GLU A 333 -18.88 17.99 9.02
CA GLU A 333 -18.68 18.76 7.79
C GLU A 333 -17.31 18.49 7.13
N ASP A 334 -16.32 18.12 7.92
CA ASP A 334 -14.99 17.76 7.43
C ASP A 334 -15.01 16.53 6.51
N LEU A 335 -16.03 15.65 6.59
CA LEU A 335 -16.18 14.49 5.72
C LEU A 335 -16.20 14.85 4.23
N ILE A 336 -16.66 16.06 3.86
CA ILE A 336 -16.66 16.52 2.47
C ILE A 336 -15.23 16.56 1.90
N LYS A 337 -14.23 17.00 2.68
CA LYS A 337 -12.84 17.05 2.19
C LYS A 337 -12.25 15.65 2.00
N PHE A 338 -12.64 14.69 2.84
CA PHE A 338 -12.23 13.29 2.68
C PHE A 338 -12.84 12.67 1.43
N TYR A 339 -14.14 12.91 1.20
CA TYR A 339 -14.83 12.53 -0.02
C TYR A 339 -14.12 13.08 -1.26
N ASN A 340 -13.85 14.39 -1.26
CA ASN A 340 -13.17 15.05 -2.38
C ASN A 340 -11.77 14.47 -2.65
N ALA A 341 -11.05 14.07 -1.60
CA ALA A 341 -9.72 13.46 -1.77
C ALA A 341 -9.81 12.10 -2.43
N ILE A 342 -10.75 11.23 -2.00
CA ILE A 342 -10.86 9.87 -2.53
C ILE A 342 -11.42 9.84 -3.96
N ILE A 343 -12.44 10.64 -4.29
CA ILE A 343 -13.01 10.69 -5.66
C ILE A 343 -12.03 11.29 -6.68
N ARG A 344 -11.13 12.18 -6.23
CA ARG A 344 -10.07 12.75 -7.07
C ARG A 344 -8.84 11.82 -7.16
N GLY A 345 -8.89 10.63 -6.58
CA GLY A 345 -7.80 9.66 -6.61
C GLY A 345 -6.53 10.10 -5.87
N LYS A 346 -6.60 11.08 -4.96
CA LYS A 346 -5.43 11.57 -4.21
C LYS A 346 -4.90 10.55 -3.21
N GLY A 347 -5.76 9.65 -2.73
CA GLY A 347 -5.44 8.52 -1.89
C GLY A 347 -6.45 7.40 -2.08
N GLU A 348 -6.13 6.20 -1.60
CA GLU A 348 -7.00 5.02 -1.63
C GLU A 348 -7.47 4.63 -0.23
N PHE A 349 -6.75 5.11 0.76
CA PHE A 349 -7.08 5.10 2.17
C PHE A 349 -6.80 6.51 2.71
N ILE A 350 -7.84 7.25 3.12
CA ILE A 350 -7.69 8.60 3.63
C ILE A 350 -7.77 8.54 5.16
N ASN A 351 -6.75 9.06 5.82
CA ASN A 351 -6.61 9.05 7.26
C ASN A 351 -6.71 10.47 7.83
N GLY A 352 -7.54 10.66 8.86
CA GLY A 352 -7.62 11.92 9.58
C GLY A 352 -6.38 12.17 10.42
N VAL A 353 -5.94 13.43 10.54
CA VAL A 353 -4.79 13.83 11.36
C VAL A 353 -5.16 15.02 12.23
N ARG A 354 -5.13 14.82 13.55
CA ARG A 354 -5.46 15.82 14.57
C ARG A 354 -4.29 16.71 14.95
N LEU A 355 -3.07 16.29 14.64
CA LEU A 355 -1.81 16.84 15.16
C LEU A 355 -1.26 18.02 14.36
N VAL A 356 -2.00 18.55 13.40
CA VAL A 356 -1.54 19.61 12.49
C VAL A 356 -2.05 20.99 12.91
N TYR A 357 -3.32 21.09 13.28
CA TYR A 357 -3.90 22.35 13.74
C TYR A 357 -3.71 22.54 15.25
N PRO A 358 -3.68 23.79 15.72
CA PRO A 358 -3.76 24.04 17.16
C PRO A 358 -5.01 23.37 17.75
N MET A 359 -4.81 22.67 18.85
CA MET A 359 -5.89 22.01 19.59
C MET A 359 -6.28 22.86 20.79
N GLU A 360 -7.53 22.75 21.22
CA GLU A 360 -7.95 23.31 22.49
C GLU A 360 -7.16 22.71 23.66
N ASP A 361 -6.81 23.49 24.67
CA ASP A 361 -5.94 23.07 25.79
C ASP A 361 -6.44 21.80 26.50
N LYS A 362 -7.75 21.56 26.51
CA LYS A 362 -8.38 20.37 27.08
C LYS A 362 -8.48 19.17 26.13
N ALA A 363 -8.29 19.36 24.81
CA ALA A 363 -8.52 18.32 23.82
C ALA A 363 -7.47 17.20 23.84
N MET A 364 -6.19 17.52 24.16
CA MET A 364 -5.13 16.52 24.26
C MET A 364 -4.05 16.94 25.26
N ARG A 365 -3.74 16.07 26.23
CA ARG A 365 -2.68 16.32 27.20
C ARG A 365 -1.30 16.17 26.58
N PHE A 366 -0.30 16.91 27.03
CA PHE A 366 1.06 16.96 26.50
C PHE A 366 1.73 15.57 26.31
N LEU A 367 1.62 14.67 27.31
CA LEU A 367 2.18 13.32 27.22
C LEU A 367 1.51 12.47 26.11
N ASN A 368 0.21 12.66 25.88
CA ASN A 368 -0.50 11.98 24.80
C ASN A 368 -0.03 12.49 23.44
N LEU A 369 0.24 13.80 23.32
CA LEU A 369 0.79 14.39 22.10
C LEU A 369 2.17 13.81 21.76
N LEU A 370 3.06 13.70 22.78
CA LEU A 370 4.39 13.13 22.60
C LEU A 370 4.32 11.65 22.22
N GLY A 371 3.46 10.88 22.90
CA GLY A 371 3.20 9.48 22.57
C GLY A 371 2.68 9.29 21.15
N ASN A 372 1.68 10.10 20.72
CA ASN A 372 1.15 10.05 19.38
C ASN A 372 2.21 10.36 18.31
N LYS A 373 3.06 11.35 18.52
CA LYS A 373 4.17 11.66 17.60
C LYS A 373 5.17 10.52 17.50
N PHE A 374 5.52 9.89 18.62
CA PHE A 374 6.41 8.72 18.65
C PHE A 374 5.81 7.57 17.85
N PHE A 375 4.56 7.20 18.12
CA PHE A 375 3.89 6.11 17.39
C PHE A 375 3.68 6.45 15.93
N ALA A 376 3.35 7.69 15.57
CA ALA A 376 3.24 8.14 14.19
C ALA A 376 4.55 7.93 13.43
N TYR A 377 5.68 8.32 14.01
CA TYR A 377 7.01 8.10 13.42
C TYR A 377 7.34 6.61 13.30
N ALA A 378 7.12 5.83 14.37
CA ALA A 378 7.42 4.40 14.39
C ALA A 378 6.57 3.62 13.36
N PHE A 379 5.27 3.89 13.28
CA PHE A 379 4.39 3.26 12.29
C PHE A 379 4.72 3.71 10.87
N SER A 380 5.04 5.00 10.63
CA SER A 380 5.48 5.45 9.32
C SER A 380 6.72 4.70 8.84
N TRP A 381 7.69 4.48 9.73
CA TRP A 381 8.89 3.70 9.44
C TRP A 381 8.57 2.22 9.15
N VAL A 382 7.68 1.60 9.93
CA VAL A 382 7.28 0.20 9.74
C VAL A 382 6.52 0.02 8.42
N LEU A 383 5.57 0.90 8.13
CA LEU A 383 4.66 0.77 6.98
C LEU A 383 5.25 1.32 5.68
N ASN A 384 6.39 2.03 5.75
CA ASN A 384 7.02 2.75 4.63
C ASN A 384 6.07 3.72 3.89
N GLN A 385 5.12 4.26 4.62
CA GLN A 385 4.22 5.33 4.20
C GLN A 385 4.11 6.35 5.34
N ASN A 386 3.96 7.62 5.00
CA ASN A 386 3.84 8.66 6.01
C ASN A 386 2.45 8.61 6.66
N ILE A 387 2.40 8.37 7.98
CA ILE A 387 1.18 8.35 8.79
C ILE A 387 1.43 9.21 10.02
N LYS A 388 0.78 10.36 10.10
CA LYS A 388 1.00 11.36 11.15
C LYS A 388 0.14 11.16 12.39
N ASP A 389 -0.98 10.44 12.26
CA ASP A 389 -1.88 10.15 13.39
C ASP A 389 -2.52 8.76 13.19
N THR A 390 -2.23 7.84 14.08
CA THR A 390 -2.76 6.47 14.02
C THR A 390 -4.06 6.28 14.78
N LEU A 391 -4.42 7.24 15.64
CA LEU A 391 -5.56 7.17 16.56
C LEU A 391 -6.71 8.10 16.21
N CYS A 392 -6.66 8.83 15.09
CA CYS A 392 -7.82 9.56 14.58
C CYS A 392 -8.86 8.57 14.07
N GLY A 393 -10.09 8.62 14.59
CA GLY A 393 -11.13 7.70 14.18
C GLY A 393 -11.64 7.92 12.74
N THR A 394 -11.47 9.12 12.18
CA THR A 394 -11.94 9.42 10.83
C THR A 394 -11.06 8.74 9.79
N LYS A 395 -11.63 7.74 9.10
CA LYS A 395 -10.98 6.99 8.03
C LYS A 395 -11.94 6.81 6.87
N VAL A 396 -11.41 6.89 5.65
CA VAL A 396 -12.22 6.78 4.43
C VAL A 396 -11.51 5.88 3.41
N LEU A 397 -12.25 4.94 2.85
CA LEU A 397 -11.78 4.01 1.83
C LEU A 397 -12.94 3.58 0.92
N THR A 398 -12.64 2.99 -0.23
CA THR A 398 -13.67 2.41 -1.09
C THR A 398 -14.10 1.03 -0.59
N LYS A 399 -15.33 0.61 -0.91
CA LYS A 399 -15.83 -0.74 -0.66
C LYS A 399 -14.87 -1.81 -1.20
N VAL A 400 -14.37 -1.63 -2.43
CA VAL A 400 -13.40 -2.54 -3.06
C VAL A 400 -12.15 -2.70 -2.21
N ASN A 401 -11.59 -1.60 -1.72
CA ASN A 401 -10.39 -1.63 -0.87
C ASN A 401 -10.68 -2.27 0.49
N TYR A 402 -11.85 -2.01 1.07
CA TYR A 402 -12.27 -2.68 2.31
C TYR A 402 -12.39 -4.20 2.13
N GLU A 403 -13.00 -4.66 1.06
CA GLU A 403 -13.11 -6.10 0.78
C GLU A 403 -11.74 -6.78 0.62
N LYS A 404 -10.78 -6.11 -0.03
CA LYS A 404 -9.38 -6.59 -0.11
C LYS A 404 -8.75 -6.72 1.29
N ILE A 405 -8.93 -5.71 2.14
CA ILE A 405 -8.46 -5.73 3.54
C ILE A 405 -9.13 -6.85 4.32
N LYS A 406 -10.45 -6.97 4.24
CA LYS A 406 -11.26 -7.99 4.92
C LYS A 406 -10.82 -9.40 4.55
N LYS A 407 -10.64 -9.69 3.26
CA LYS A 407 -10.18 -10.99 2.76
C LYS A 407 -8.81 -11.39 3.32
N ASN A 408 -7.93 -10.41 3.54
CA ASN A 408 -6.56 -10.63 4.00
C ASN A 408 -6.37 -10.40 5.51
N ARG A 409 -7.44 -10.13 6.27
CA ARG A 409 -7.38 -9.82 7.72
C ARG A 409 -6.71 -10.92 8.53
N LYS A 410 -6.91 -12.20 8.18
CA LYS A 410 -6.29 -13.35 8.84
C LYS A 410 -4.76 -13.29 8.88
N TYR A 411 -4.14 -12.51 7.98
CA TYR A 411 -2.68 -12.32 7.97
C TYR A 411 -2.16 -11.71 9.27
N PHE A 412 -2.89 -10.75 9.85
CA PHE A 412 -2.51 -10.11 11.11
C PHE A 412 -3.10 -10.81 12.34
N GLY A 413 -4.21 -11.50 12.20
CA GLY A 413 -4.98 -12.10 13.29
C GLY A 413 -5.98 -11.12 13.91
N ASP A 414 -6.71 -11.58 14.91
CA ASP A 414 -7.66 -10.75 15.68
C ASP A 414 -6.93 -10.09 16.85
N PHE A 415 -6.48 -8.86 16.63
CA PHE A 415 -5.57 -8.16 17.57
C PHE A 415 -5.99 -6.72 17.89
N ASP A 416 -6.90 -6.13 17.09
CA ASP A 416 -7.18 -4.69 17.13
C ASP A 416 -8.54 -4.37 17.76
N PRO A 417 -8.56 -3.93 19.03
CA PRO A 417 -9.80 -3.50 19.68
C PRO A 417 -10.28 -2.11 19.24
N PHE A 418 -9.42 -1.30 18.60
CA PHE A 418 -9.76 0.06 18.16
C PHE A 418 -10.40 0.08 16.78
N GLY A 419 -10.10 -0.91 15.91
CA GLY A 419 -10.54 -0.96 14.53
C GLY A 419 -9.76 -0.06 13.57
N ASP A 420 -8.78 0.70 14.09
CA ASP A 420 -7.97 1.63 13.32
C ASP A 420 -6.78 0.95 12.67
N PHE A 421 -6.11 0.05 13.41
CA PHE A 421 -4.87 -0.60 12.99
C PHE A 421 -5.10 -1.72 12.01
N ASP A 422 -6.20 -2.45 12.13
CA ASP A 422 -6.64 -3.44 11.15
C ASP A 422 -6.75 -2.80 9.75
N LEU A 423 -7.36 -1.62 9.68
CA LEU A 423 -7.52 -0.88 8.43
C LEU A 423 -6.19 -0.31 7.92
N ILE A 424 -5.37 0.32 8.79
CA ILE A 424 -4.09 0.92 8.40
C ILE A 424 -3.09 -0.15 7.93
N PHE A 425 -2.96 -1.25 8.69
CA PHE A 425 -2.05 -2.35 8.33
C PHE A 425 -2.52 -3.10 7.10
N GLY A 426 -3.84 -3.31 6.98
CA GLY A 426 -4.46 -3.88 5.80
C GLY A 426 -4.22 -3.03 4.55
N ALA A 427 -4.39 -1.71 4.65
CA ALA A 427 -4.12 -0.78 3.56
C ALA A 427 -2.64 -0.83 3.13
N ALA A 428 -1.70 -0.80 4.08
CA ALA A 428 -0.27 -0.89 3.78
C ALA A 428 0.10 -2.24 3.15
N LYS A 429 -0.45 -3.36 3.63
CA LYS A 429 -0.20 -4.70 3.08
C LYS A 429 -0.74 -4.88 1.67
N GLN A 430 -1.86 -4.21 1.34
CA GLN A 430 -2.46 -4.19 0.00
C GLN A 430 -1.82 -3.15 -0.93
N ASN A 431 -0.75 -2.48 -0.51
CA ASN A 431 -0.10 -1.40 -1.24
C ASN A 431 -1.09 -0.28 -1.64
N LEU A 432 -2.06 0.04 -0.78
CA LEU A 432 -2.95 1.17 -0.97
C LEU A 432 -2.20 2.47 -0.64
N LYS A 433 -2.44 3.51 -1.43
CA LYS A 433 -1.90 4.84 -1.14
C LYS A 433 -2.63 5.44 0.06
N VAL A 434 -1.93 5.58 1.18
CA VAL A 434 -2.42 6.29 2.36
C VAL A 434 -2.21 7.80 2.17
N LEU A 435 -3.25 8.59 2.44
CA LEU A 435 -3.21 10.04 2.42
C LEU A 435 -3.71 10.59 3.76
N ASP A 436 -2.86 11.35 4.44
CA ASP A 436 -3.20 12.06 5.67
C ASP A 436 -3.89 13.39 5.38
N LEU A 437 -5.07 13.63 5.95
CA LEU A 437 -5.78 14.90 5.88
C LEU A 437 -5.95 15.55 7.26
N PRO A 438 -5.49 16.79 7.44
CA PRO A 438 -5.65 17.50 8.70
C PRO A 438 -7.12 17.75 9.05
N VAL A 439 -7.47 17.53 10.32
CA VAL A 439 -8.76 17.87 10.93
C VAL A 439 -8.53 18.75 12.15
N ARG A 440 -9.46 19.66 12.42
CA ARG A 440 -9.51 20.34 13.73
C ARG A 440 -10.05 19.35 14.75
N TYR A 441 -9.47 19.36 15.94
CA TYR A 441 -9.85 18.47 17.02
C TYR A 441 -10.33 19.29 18.20
N PHE A 442 -11.59 19.09 18.56
CA PHE A 442 -12.28 19.83 19.61
C PHE A 442 -12.35 19.00 20.90
N ALA A 443 -12.47 19.68 22.02
CA ALA A 443 -12.75 19.02 23.28
C ALA A 443 -14.16 18.42 23.25
N ARG A 444 -14.30 17.24 23.83
CA ARG A 444 -15.60 16.57 24.00
C ARG A 444 -16.48 17.38 24.98
N GLU A 445 -17.72 17.62 24.60
CA GLU A 445 -18.68 18.38 25.43
C GLU A 445 -19.46 17.50 26.42
N TYR A 446 -19.66 16.20 26.09
CA TYR A 446 -20.43 15.24 26.88
C TYR A 446 -19.67 13.92 27.07
N GLY A 447 -19.86 13.25 28.22
CA GLY A 447 -19.29 11.95 28.54
C GLY A 447 -17.80 11.98 28.93
N GLU A 448 -17.27 10.83 29.29
CA GLU A 448 -15.86 10.65 29.69
C GLU A 448 -15.04 9.91 28.63
N THR A 449 -13.74 10.15 28.57
CA THR A 449 -12.84 9.44 27.67
C THR A 449 -12.58 8.01 28.18
N ASN A 450 -12.90 7.01 27.40
CA ASN A 450 -12.63 5.60 27.70
C ASN A 450 -11.14 5.21 27.52
N ILE A 451 -10.21 6.17 27.45
CA ILE A 451 -8.79 5.91 27.18
C ILE A 451 -7.98 5.85 28.47
N SER A 452 -7.55 4.64 28.83
CA SER A 452 -6.55 4.41 29.88
C SER A 452 -5.14 4.51 29.28
N ARG A 453 -4.33 5.50 29.72
CA ARG A 453 -3.05 5.84 29.09
C ARG A 453 -2.04 4.69 29.06
N TRP A 454 -1.85 4.03 30.20
CA TRP A 454 -0.84 3.00 30.33
C TRP A 454 -1.21 1.72 29.58
N SER A 455 -2.45 1.25 29.72
CA SER A 455 -2.91 0.05 29.04
C SER A 455 -2.96 0.23 27.50
N HIS A 456 -3.42 1.40 27.04
CA HIS A 456 -3.44 1.69 25.60
C HIS A 456 -2.04 1.93 25.04
N GLY A 457 -1.13 2.57 25.79
CA GLY A 457 0.28 2.70 25.39
C GLY A 457 0.97 1.33 25.20
N LEU A 458 0.76 0.40 26.13
CA LEU A 458 1.28 -0.97 26.03
C LEU A 458 0.66 -1.72 24.82
N LEU A 459 -0.62 -1.52 24.57
CA LEU A 459 -1.31 -2.10 23.43
C LEU A 459 -0.74 -1.58 22.10
N LEU A 460 -0.47 -0.26 22.00
CA LEU A 460 0.17 0.34 20.83
C LEU A 460 1.59 -0.22 20.59
N LEU A 461 2.37 -0.45 21.63
CA LEU A 461 3.68 -1.11 21.53
C LEU A 461 3.53 -2.56 21.01
N ARG A 462 2.53 -3.30 21.50
CA ARG A 462 2.22 -4.65 20.99
C ARG A 462 1.84 -4.63 19.51
N MET A 463 1.05 -3.63 19.07
CA MET A 463 0.68 -3.46 17.67
C MET A 463 1.89 -3.07 16.81
N LEU A 464 2.76 -2.20 17.31
CA LEU A 464 4.01 -1.84 16.65
C LEU A 464 4.92 -3.06 16.48
N TYR A 465 5.06 -3.89 17.51
CA TYR A 465 5.80 -5.14 17.43
C TYR A 465 5.21 -6.09 16.37
N LEU A 466 3.89 -6.28 16.37
CA LEU A 466 3.19 -7.13 15.40
C LEU A 466 3.41 -6.63 13.95
N ALA A 467 3.21 -5.34 13.72
CA ALA A 467 3.42 -4.72 12.42
C ALA A 467 4.89 -4.83 11.98
N SER A 468 5.83 -4.60 12.89
CA SER A 468 7.26 -4.74 12.62
C SER A 468 7.61 -6.16 12.18
N LYS A 469 7.11 -7.18 12.87
CA LYS A 469 7.33 -8.59 12.55
C LYS A 469 6.70 -9.01 11.21
N LYS A 470 5.51 -8.48 10.89
CA LYS A 470 4.71 -8.91 9.73
C LYS A 470 4.94 -8.08 8.46
N ILE A 471 5.44 -6.83 8.58
CA ILE A 471 5.57 -5.90 7.47
C ILE A 471 7.02 -5.46 7.26
N LYS A 472 7.75 -5.15 8.34
CA LYS A 472 9.09 -4.57 8.24
C LYS A 472 10.19 -5.61 8.24
N PHE A 473 10.20 -6.48 9.21
CA PHE A 473 11.21 -7.52 9.37
C PHE A 473 10.74 -8.84 8.74
N ILE A 474 10.65 -8.82 7.43
CA ILE A 474 10.28 -9.96 6.57
C ILE A 474 11.49 -10.63 5.97
#